data_39834a4cf3f77e92b63ca602fd3940b4
#
_entry.id   39834a4cf3f77e92b63ca602fd3940b4
#
_cell.length_a   1.000
_cell.length_b   1.000
_cell.length_c   1.000
_cell.angle_alpha   90.00
_cell.angle_beta   90.00
_cell.angle_gamma   90.00
#
_symmetry.space_group_name_H-M   'P 1'
#
loop_
_entity.id
_entity.type
_entity.pdbx_description
1 polymer ?
#
loop_
_entity_poly.entity_id
_entity_poly.type
_entity_poly.pdbx_seq_one_letter_code
_entity_poly.pdbx_strand_id
1 'polypeptide(L)'
;IKPSKDKLPTDTEKIIQQAEESLETKEKKVVESKIDKKKETIIQVSKDGDIDPIETKEWLESISAVLEKDGKNRAQFLIKKLIDHSYEEGSDLILSRNTPYINTIKPEEEIKSPGDQNLERKIRSFIRWNAAAMVVRANKKNPELGGHIGTFASAATLYDVGMNHFWRAKNNKFGGDLIYFQGHSAPGMYARAFLEGRINEKELDHFRQEVKPGGLSSYPHPWLMPKFWQFPTVSM
;
A
#
# COMPACT_ATOMS: atom_id res chain seq x y z
N ILE A 1 79.58 -19.75 21.76
CA ILE A 1 78.34 -20.22 22.37
C ILE A 1 77.26 -20.16 21.25
N LYS A 2 76.83 -21.33 20.73
CA LYS A 2 75.71 -21.46 19.79
C LYS A 2 74.41 -21.39 20.58
N PRO A 3 73.37 -20.71 20.14
CA PRO A 3 72.09 -20.74 20.82
C PRO A 3 71.39 -22.09 20.52
N SER A 4 70.86 -22.68 21.59
CA SER A 4 70.06 -23.87 21.65
C SER A 4 68.76 -23.65 20.83
N LYS A 5 68.40 -24.61 19.95
CA LYS A 5 67.11 -24.70 19.32
C LYS A 5 66.13 -25.30 20.31
N ASP A 6 65.47 -24.50 21.07
CA ASP A 6 64.33 -24.95 21.86
C ASP A 6 63.19 -25.32 20.89
N LYS A 7 62.82 -26.61 20.89
CA LYS A 7 61.60 -27.08 20.21
C LYS A 7 60.38 -26.51 20.95
N LEU A 8 59.49 -25.86 20.24
CA LEU A 8 58.20 -25.50 20.79
C LEU A 8 57.49 -26.72 21.38
N PRO A 9 56.75 -26.56 22.46
CA PRO A 9 55.99 -27.65 23.06
C PRO A 9 54.97 -28.21 22.05
N THR A 10 54.82 -29.51 21.98
CA THR A 10 53.95 -30.28 21.07
C THR A 10 52.48 -29.83 21.10
N ASP A 11 52.05 -29.16 22.20
CA ASP A 11 50.72 -28.62 22.36
C ASP A 11 50.49 -27.31 21.59
N THR A 12 51.54 -26.53 21.35
CA THR A 12 51.46 -25.28 20.60
C THR A 12 51.26 -25.54 19.10
N GLU A 13 51.90 -26.57 18.55
CA GLU A 13 51.72 -26.98 17.16
C GLU A 13 50.28 -27.48 16.88
N LYS A 14 49.68 -28.26 17.82
CA LYS A 14 48.32 -28.72 17.75
C LYS A 14 47.31 -27.55 17.78
N ILE A 15 47.56 -26.55 18.60
CA ILE A 15 46.71 -25.34 18.69
C ILE A 15 46.75 -24.52 17.37
N ILE A 16 47.94 -24.37 16.79
CA ILE A 16 48.10 -23.67 15.53
C ILE A 16 47.37 -24.42 14.41
N GLN A 17 47.51 -25.74 14.32
CA GLN A 17 46.86 -26.58 13.29
C GLN A 17 45.33 -26.54 13.45
N GLN A 18 44.79 -26.58 14.67
CA GLN A 18 43.35 -26.42 14.91
C GLN A 18 42.83 -25.00 14.55
N ALA A 19 43.62 -23.97 14.77
CA ALA A 19 43.29 -22.60 14.40
C ALA A 19 43.25 -22.41 12.86
N GLU A 20 44.23 -23.00 12.16
CA GLU A 20 44.29 -22.97 10.69
C GLU A 20 43.11 -23.72 10.04
N GLU A 21 42.78 -24.94 10.53
CA GLU A 21 41.61 -25.68 10.07
C GLU A 21 40.28 -24.95 10.33
N SER A 22 40.17 -24.25 11.46
CA SER A 22 39.02 -23.44 11.83
C SER A 22 38.86 -22.22 10.94
N LEU A 23 39.96 -21.57 10.51
CA LEU A 23 39.97 -20.44 9.59
C LEU A 23 39.62 -20.88 8.18
N GLU A 24 40.19 -21.95 7.66
CA GLU A 24 39.82 -22.50 6.34
C GLU A 24 38.35 -22.91 6.28
N THR A 25 37.81 -23.47 7.36
CA THR A 25 36.38 -23.85 7.42
C THR A 25 35.47 -22.64 7.43
N LYS A 26 35.86 -21.53 8.09
CA LYS A 26 35.12 -20.27 8.10
C LYS A 26 35.17 -19.57 6.74
N GLU A 27 36.34 -19.54 6.10
CA GLU A 27 36.49 -18.97 4.76
C GLU A 27 35.68 -19.72 3.72
N LYS A 28 35.68 -21.06 3.72
CA LYS A 28 34.85 -21.90 2.84
C LYS A 28 33.36 -21.60 3.04
N LYS A 29 32.86 -21.52 4.28
CA LYS A 29 31.46 -21.18 4.58
C LYS A 29 31.07 -19.77 4.12
N VAL A 30 31.96 -18.79 4.22
CA VAL A 30 31.71 -17.43 3.74
C VAL A 30 31.66 -17.39 2.22
N VAL A 31 32.52 -18.14 1.53
CA VAL A 31 32.51 -18.24 0.06
C VAL A 31 31.26 -18.96 -0.42
N GLU A 32 30.89 -20.09 0.19
CA GLU A 32 29.64 -20.80 -0.13
C GLU A 32 28.40 -19.93 0.10
N SER A 33 28.31 -19.19 1.21
CA SER A 33 27.18 -18.30 1.47
C SER A 33 27.08 -17.14 0.48
N LYS A 34 28.23 -16.65 -0.04
CA LYS A 34 28.26 -15.64 -1.10
C LYS A 34 27.85 -16.21 -2.46
N ILE A 35 28.23 -17.45 -2.75
CA ILE A 35 27.85 -18.16 -3.99
C ILE A 35 26.36 -18.48 -3.99
N ASP A 36 25.80 -18.93 -2.85
CA ASP A 36 24.38 -19.22 -2.73
C ASP A 36 23.51 -17.96 -2.83
N LYS A 37 23.90 -16.86 -2.18
CA LYS A 37 23.25 -15.56 -2.36
C LYS A 37 23.30 -15.05 -3.80
N LYS A 38 24.43 -15.27 -4.50
CA LYS A 38 24.57 -14.91 -5.91
C LYS A 38 23.70 -15.80 -6.81
N LYS A 39 23.56 -17.10 -6.49
CA LYS A 39 22.65 -18.03 -7.20
C LYS A 39 21.19 -17.70 -6.94
N GLU A 40 20.78 -17.35 -5.72
CA GLU A 40 19.41 -16.91 -5.42
C GLU A 40 19.04 -15.63 -6.17
N THR A 41 19.97 -14.67 -6.28
CA THR A 41 19.77 -13.44 -7.05
C THR A 41 19.62 -13.75 -8.55
N ILE A 42 20.42 -14.64 -9.09
CA ILE A 42 20.34 -15.09 -10.50
C ILE A 42 19.02 -15.84 -10.77
N ILE A 43 18.56 -16.70 -9.85
CA ILE A 43 17.30 -17.45 -9.99
C ILE A 43 16.07 -16.50 -9.94
N GLN A 44 16.12 -15.41 -9.18
CA GLN A 44 15.02 -14.43 -9.15
C GLN A 44 14.90 -13.64 -10.47
N VAL A 45 16.01 -13.29 -11.12
CA VAL A 45 16.00 -12.59 -12.42
C VAL A 45 15.57 -13.52 -13.56
N SER A 46 15.87 -14.81 -13.50
CA SER A 46 15.48 -15.79 -14.54
C SER A 46 13.97 -16.10 -14.61
N LYS A 47 13.15 -15.65 -13.65
CA LYS A 47 11.68 -15.81 -13.69
C LYS A 47 11.00 -14.92 -14.74
N ASP A 48 11.66 -13.88 -15.21
CA ASP A 48 11.11 -12.91 -16.17
C ASP A 48 11.52 -13.20 -17.63
N GLY A 49 12.09 -14.37 -17.92
CA GLY A 49 12.51 -14.76 -19.28
C GLY A 49 13.83 -14.10 -19.72
N ASP A 50 14.61 -13.60 -18.80
CA ASP A 50 15.93 -13.00 -19.07
C ASP A 50 16.93 -14.08 -19.49
N ILE A 51 17.55 -13.89 -20.66
CA ILE A 51 18.49 -14.81 -21.27
C ILE A 51 19.87 -14.71 -20.62
N ASP A 52 20.29 -13.51 -20.22
CA ASP A 52 21.55 -13.24 -19.53
C ASP A 52 21.38 -12.26 -18.36
N PRO A 53 21.07 -12.77 -17.16
CA PRO A 53 20.87 -11.95 -15.97
C PRO A 53 22.13 -11.18 -15.52
N ILE A 54 23.33 -11.64 -15.94
CA ILE A 54 24.59 -10.98 -15.58
C ILE A 54 24.73 -9.73 -16.45
N GLU A 55 24.56 -9.84 -17.75
CA GLU A 55 24.58 -8.71 -18.67
C GLU A 55 23.50 -7.69 -18.31
N THR A 56 22.27 -8.13 -18.05
CA THR A 56 21.19 -7.25 -17.61
C THR A 56 21.57 -6.46 -16.37
N LYS A 57 22.21 -7.09 -15.40
CA LYS A 57 22.68 -6.41 -14.19
C LYS A 57 23.74 -5.37 -14.49
N GLU A 58 24.70 -5.68 -15.36
CA GLU A 58 25.76 -4.72 -15.76
C GLU A 58 25.18 -3.48 -16.46
N TRP A 59 24.18 -3.65 -17.31
CA TRP A 59 23.47 -2.53 -17.93
C TRP A 59 22.73 -1.67 -16.90
N LEU A 60 22.06 -2.29 -15.91
CA LEU A 60 21.36 -1.56 -14.85
C LEU A 60 22.34 -0.82 -13.92
N GLU A 61 23.48 -1.42 -13.59
CA GLU A 61 24.53 -0.79 -12.80
C GLU A 61 25.16 0.40 -13.56
N SER A 62 25.37 0.25 -14.87
CA SER A 62 25.91 1.31 -15.73
C SER A 62 24.97 2.53 -15.77
N ILE A 63 23.67 2.33 -15.95
CA ILE A 63 22.72 3.46 -15.97
C ILE A 63 22.57 4.09 -14.58
N SER A 64 22.69 3.31 -13.51
CA SER A 64 22.68 3.80 -12.14
C SER A 64 23.88 4.71 -11.86
N ALA A 65 25.06 4.32 -12.33
CA ALA A 65 26.27 5.16 -12.23
C ALA A 65 26.15 6.48 -12.99
N VAL A 66 25.52 6.47 -14.17
CA VAL A 66 25.24 7.70 -14.92
C VAL A 66 24.24 8.59 -14.17
N LEU A 67 23.20 8.01 -13.59
CA LEU A 67 22.21 8.75 -12.78
C LEU A 67 22.85 9.43 -11.58
N GLU A 68 23.78 8.75 -10.92
CA GLU A 68 24.48 9.27 -9.76
C GLU A 68 25.49 10.36 -10.13
N LYS A 69 26.29 10.14 -11.18
CA LYS A 69 27.38 11.04 -11.57
C LYS A 69 26.92 12.23 -12.38
N ASP A 70 26.10 12.01 -13.42
CA ASP A 70 25.78 12.98 -14.45
C ASP A 70 24.31 13.46 -14.39
N GLY A 71 23.51 12.83 -13.53
CA GLY A 71 22.12 13.20 -13.26
C GLY A 71 21.10 12.70 -14.29
N LYS A 72 19.82 12.98 -13.99
CA LYS A 72 18.66 12.43 -14.71
C LYS A 72 18.63 12.79 -16.19
N ASN A 73 19.03 14.01 -16.56
CA ASN A 73 18.96 14.47 -17.95
C ASN A 73 19.92 13.69 -18.86
N ARG A 74 21.13 13.38 -18.37
CA ARG A 74 22.10 12.59 -19.14
C ARG A 74 21.62 11.13 -19.26
N ALA A 75 21.10 10.54 -18.22
CA ALA A 75 20.53 9.18 -18.26
C ALA A 75 19.37 9.09 -19.26
N GLN A 76 18.43 10.04 -19.25
CA GLN A 76 17.33 10.10 -20.23
C GLN A 76 17.84 10.21 -21.66
N PHE A 77 18.86 11.03 -21.91
CA PHE A 77 19.44 11.15 -23.24
C PHE A 77 20.04 9.83 -23.72
N LEU A 78 20.78 9.13 -22.86
CA LEU A 78 21.39 7.84 -23.19
C LEU A 78 20.33 6.78 -23.46
N ILE A 79 19.33 6.66 -22.61
CA ILE A 79 18.22 5.71 -22.80
C ILE A 79 17.52 5.98 -24.14
N LYS A 80 17.23 7.25 -24.45
CA LYS A 80 16.63 7.60 -25.75
C LYS A 80 17.51 7.18 -26.91
N LYS A 81 18.82 7.41 -26.85
CA LYS A 81 19.75 7.00 -27.89
C LYS A 81 19.85 5.49 -28.07
N LEU A 82 19.80 4.74 -26.98
CA LEU A 82 19.77 3.27 -27.04
C LEU A 82 18.48 2.76 -27.70
N ILE A 83 17.34 3.39 -27.38
CA ILE A 83 16.05 3.07 -28.01
C ILE A 83 16.11 3.41 -29.51
N ASP A 84 16.56 4.60 -29.89
CA ASP A 84 16.69 5.02 -31.29
C ASP A 84 17.58 4.04 -32.07
N HIS A 85 18.74 3.69 -31.51
CA HIS A 85 19.68 2.74 -32.11
C HIS A 85 19.08 1.33 -32.26
N SER A 86 18.34 0.86 -31.25
CA SER A 86 17.68 -0.43 -31.31
C SER A 86 16.62 -0.50 -32.43
N TYR A 87 15.89 0.58 -32.70
CA TYR A 87 14.98 0.68 -33.85
C TYR A 87 15.73 0.68 -35.19
N GLU A 88 16.88 1.39 -35.28
CA GLU A 88 17.72 1.39 -36.48
C GLU A 88 18.25 0.00 -36.85
N GLU A 89 18.53 -0.83 -35.82
CA GLU A 89 18.93 -2.24 -35.97
C GLU A 89 17.76 -3.20 -36.19
N GLY A 90 16.52 -2.69 -36.31
CA GLY A 90 15.35 -3.49 -36.69
C GLY A 90 14.66 -4.24 -35.54
N SER A 91 14.89 -3.82 -34.28
CA SER A 91 14.18 -4.45 -33.18
C SER A 91 12.78 -3.85 -33.00
N ASP A 92 11.76 -4.71 -32.88
CA ASP A 92 10.38 -4.32 -32.55
C ASP A 92 10.25 -4.11 -31.02
N LEU A 93 10.61 -2.94 -30.57
CA LEU A 93 10.45 -2.56 -29.15
C LEU A 93 8.98 -2.21 -28.88
N ILE A 94 8.28 -3.10 -28.20
CA ILE A 94 6.96 -2.78 -27.64
C ILE A 94 7.19 -1.95 -26.36
N LEU A 95 7.29 -0.63 -26.51
CA LEU A 95 7.34 0.26 -25.36
C LEU A 95 5.95 0.32 -24.72
N SER A 96 5.80 -0.32 -23.57
CA SER A 96 4.61 -0.14 -22.75
C SER A 96 4.49 1.34 -22.35
N ARG A 97 3.36 1.97 -22.66
CA ARG A 97 3.06 3.34 -22.20
C ARG A 97 2.82 3.42 -20.70
N ASN A 98 2.60 2.27 -20.07
CA ASN A 98 2.37 2.17 -18.65
C ASN A 98 3.68 1.81 -17.95
N THR A 99 4.18 2.69 -17.10
CA THR A 99 5.28 2.38 -16.19
C THR A 99 4.77 1.49 -15.06
N PRO A 100 5.59 0.56 -14.55
CA PRO A 100 5.26 -0.15 -13.32
C PRO A 100 4.95 0.83 -12.20
N TYR A 101 3.99 0.51 -11.34
CA TYR A 101 3.74 1.31 -10.15
C TYR A 101 4.95 1.22 -9.22
N ILE A 102 5.58 2.36 -8.99
CA ILE A 102 6.73 2.48 -8.08
C ILE A 102 6.37 3.50 -7.03
N ASN A 103 6.43 3.12 -5.76
CA ASN A 103 6.31 4.07 -4.66
C ASN A 103 7.46 5.07 -4.72
N THR A 104 7.12 6.37 -4.76
CA THR A 104 8.11 7.44 -4.72
C THR A 104 8.69 7.65 -3.32
N ILE A 105 7.96 7.20 -2.30
CA ILE A 105 8.39 7.15 -0.89
C ILE A 105 8.51 5.69 -0.51
N LYS A 106 9.67 5.28 -0.02
CA LYS A 106 9.89 3.91 0.44
C LYS A 106 9.07 3.64 1.71
N PRO A 107 8.60 2.40 1.94
CA PRO A 107 7.83 2.06 3.15
C PRO A 107 8.54 2.42 4.47
N GLU A 108 9.87 2.37 4.49
CA GLU A 108 10.69 2.70 5.65
C GLU A 108 10.75 4.22 5.91
N GLU A 109 10.56 5.02 4.87
CA GLU A 109 10.57 6.48 4.91
C GLU A 109 9.17 7.07 5.11
N GLU A 110 8.13 6.23 5.04
CA GLU A 110 6.74 6.66 5.16
C GLU A 110 6.43 7.13 6.58
N ILE A 111 5.85 8.33 6.68
CA ILE A 111 5.39 8.87 7.96
C ILE A 111 4.22 8.00 8.45
N LYS A 112 4.34 7.47 9.66
CA LYS A 112 3.27 6.68 10.27
C LYS A 112 2.01 7.51 10.42
N SER A 113 0.87 6.92 10.05
CA SER A 113 -0.44 7.53 10.26
C SER A 113 -0.66 7.84 11.76
N PRO A 114 -1.13 9.03 12.11
CA PRO A 114 -1.46 9.38 13.49
C PRO A 114 -2.63 8.52 14.02
N GLY A 115 -2.79 8.50 15.33
CA GLY A 115 -3.89 7.80 16.00
C GLY A 115 -3.62 6.33 16.33
N ASP A 116 -4.63 5.67 16.89
CA ASP A 116 -4.60 4.24 17.22
C ASP A 116 -5.19 3.42 16.06
N GLN A 117 -4.32 2.88 15.22
CA GLN A 117 -4.72 2.10 14.07
C GLN A 117 -5.55 0.85 14.43
N ASN A 118 -5.37 0.27 15.64
CA ASN A 118 -6.16 -0.87 16.07
C ASN A 118 -7.59 -0.46 16.42
N LEU A 119 -7.74 0.67 17.09
CA LEU A 119 -9.05 1.26 17.37
C LEU A 119 -9.78 1.65 16.09
N GLU A 120 -9.10 2.34 15.19
CA GLU A 120 -9.66 2.75 13.90
C GLU A 120 -10.08 1.56 13.04
N ARG A 121 -9.29 0.49 13.03
CA ARG A 121 -9.67 -0.76 12.37
C ARG A 121 -10.97 -1.34 12.92
N LYS A 122 -11.15 -1.32 14.24
CA LYS A 122 -12.39 -1.77 14.89
C LYS A 122 -13.57 -0.88 14.49
N ILE A 123 -13.43 0.44 14.58
CA ILE A 123 -14.46 1.40 14.19
C ILE A 123 -14.87 1.19 12.74
N ARG A 124 -13.92 1.12 11.82
CA ARG A 124 -14.16 0.87 10.40
C ARG A 124 -14.86 -0.47 10.16
N SER A 125 -14.51 -1.50 10.92
CA SER A 125 -15.17 -2.80 10.82
C SER A 125 -16.63 -2.72 11.25
N PHE A 126 -16.95 -2.01 12.35
CA PHE A 126 -18.32 -1.78 12.78
C PHE A 126 -19.14 -0.96 11.78
N ILE A 127 -18.54 0.10 11.21
CA ILE A 127 -19.20 0.90 10.18
C ILE A 127 -19.53 0.04 8.97
N ARG A 128 -18.57 -0.75 8.46
CA ARG A 128 -18.79 -1.65 7.32
C ARG A 128 -19.86 -2.70 7.60
N TRP A 129 -19.83 -3.29 8.80
CA TRP A 129 -20.83 -4.26 9.22
C TRP A 129 -22.22 -3.63 9.29
N ASN A 130 -22.37 -2.49 9.97
CA ASN A 130 -23.65 -1.82 10.12
C ASN A 130 -24.22 -1.37 8.78
N ALA A 131 -23.38 -0.85 7.88
CA ALA A 131 -23.80 -0.49 6.52
C ALA A 131 -24.33 -1.71 5.74
N ALA A 132 -23.63 -2.83 5.77
CA ALA A 132 -24.06 -4.07 5.14
C ALA A 132 -25.34 -4.62 5.79
N ALA A 133 -25.39 -4.68 7.12
CA ALA A 133 -26.53 -5.16 7.86
C ALA A 133 -27.80 -4.32 7.59
N MET A 134 -27.68 -3.01 7.54
CA MET A 134 -28.77 -2.10 7.19
C MET A 134 -29.37 -2.41 5.82
N VAL A 135 -28.53 -2.55 4.79
CA VAL A 135 -28.97 -2.89 3.44
C VAL A 135 -29.61 -4.27 3.38
N VAL A 136 -28.98 -5.27 3.99
CA VAL A 136 -29.50 -6.66 4.00
C VAL A 136 -30.82 -6.77 4.78
N ARG A 137 -30.93 -6.11 5.94
CA ARG A 137 -32.20 -6.08 6.73
C ARG A 137 -33.31 -5.41 5.96
N ALA A 138 -33.04 -4.30 5.28
CA ALA A 138 -34.03 -3.61 4.45
C ALA A 138 -34.55 -4.52 3.31
N ASN A 139 -33.65 -5.17 2.58
CA ASN A 139 -34.01 -6.07 1.49
C ASN A 139 -34.72 -7.38 1.96
N LYS A 140 -34.42 -7.83 3.17
CA LYS A 140 -35.16 -8.95 3.77
C LYS A 140 -36.63 -8.61 4.03
N LYS A 141 -36.92 -7.37 4.45
CA LYS A 141 -38.29 -6.87 4.69
C LYS A 141 -39.03 -6.55 3.40
N ASN A 142 -38.31 -6.00 2.41
CA ASN A 142 -38.84 -5.66 1.11
C ASN A 142 -37.76 -5.86 0.02
N PRO A 143 -37.80 -6.97 -0.74
CA PRO A 143 -36.81 -7.30 -1.77
C PRO A 143 -36.65 -6.24 -2.88
N GLU A 144 -37.70 -5.44 -3.11
CA GLU A 144 -37.67 -4.39 -4.14
C GLU A 144 -37.00 -3.10 -3.67
N LEU A 145 -36.69 -3.00 -2.38
CA LEU A 145 -36.12 -1.78 -1.81
C LEU A 145 -34.72 -1.49 -2.36
N GLY A 146 -33.94 -2.54 -2.61
CA GLY A 146 -32.60 -2.43 -3.14
C GLY A 146 -31.64 -1.81 -2.13
N GLY A 147 -30.60 -1.19 -2.65
CA GLY A 147 -29.53 -0.51 -1.90
C GLY A 147 -28.16 -0.94 -2.41
N HIS A 148 -27.23 -0.02 -2.34
CA HIS A 148 -25.87 -0.22 -2.83
C HIS A 148 -24.89 -0.22 -1.65
N ILE A 149 -23.98 -1.18 -1.64
CA ILE A 149 -22.92 -1.27 -0.63
C ILE A 149 -21.53 -1.22 -1.27
N GLY A 150 -21.40 -1.57 -2.54
CA GLY A 150 -20.12 -1.69 -3.23
C GLY A 150 -19.31 -0.40 -3.24
N THR A 151 -19.94 0.73 -3.54
CA THR A 151 -19.28 2.04 -3.55
C THR A 151 -18.72 2.40 -2.18
N PHE A 152 -19.54 2.27 -1.12
CA PHE A 152 -19.05 2.51 0.23
C PHE A 152 -17.97 1.52 0.62
N ALA A 153 -18.12 0.23 0.30
CA ALA A 153 -17.11 -0.78 0.63
C ALA A 153 -15.74 -0.47 0.03
N SER A 154 -15.71 0.04 -1.20
CA SER A 154 -14.47 0.47 -1.87
C SER A 154 -13.87 1.73 -1.24
N ALA A 155 -14.68 2.70 -0.85
CA ALA A 155 -14.26 3.99 -0.33
C ALA A 155 -14.19 4.06 1.20
N ALA A 156 -14.50 2.98 1.93
CA ALA A 156 -14.65 2.98 3.37
C ALA A 156 -13.42 3.50 4.11
N THR A 157 -12.22 3.12 3.67
CA THR A 157 -10.97 3.59 4.28
C THR A 157 -10.74 5.08 4.03
N LEU A 158 -11.05 5.57 2.82
CA LEU A 158 -10.95 6.99 2.48
C LEU A 158 -11.83 7.84 3.39
N TYR A 159 -13.10 7.46 3.55
CA TYR A 159 -14.03 8.18 4.43
C TYR A 159 -13.62 8.10 5.90
N ASP A 160 -13.14 6.95 6.35
CA ASP A 160 -12.70 6.76 7.73
C ASP A 160 -11.51 7.65 8.06
N VAL A 161 -10.49 7.65 7.22
CA VAL A 161 -9.31 8.51 7.36
C VAL A 161 -9.69 9.99 7.27
N GLY A 162 -10.56 10.36 6.32
CA GLY A 162 -11.07 11.72 6.17
C GLY A 162 -11.75 12.23 7.45
N MET A 163 -12.67 11.44 8.01
CA MET A 163 -13.41 11.80 9.23
C MET A 163 -12.55 11.78 10.49
N ASN A 164 -11.55 10.91 10.57
CA ASN A 164 -10.73 10.77 11.77
C ASN A 164 -9.60 11.80 11.83
N HIS A 165 -9.04 12.20 10.68
CA HIS A 165 -7.77 12.95 10.65
C HIS A 165 -7.81 14.27 9.88
N PHE A 166 -8.73 14.44 8.94
CA PHE A 166 -8.69 15.59 8.03
C PHE A 166 -9.89 16.52 8.16
N TRP A 167 -11.11 15.99 8.20
CA TRP A 167 -12.31 16.79 8.16
C TRP A 167 -12.69 17.29 9.55
N ARG A 168 -12.93 18.59 9.64
CA ARG A 168 -13.17 19.28 10.90
C ARG A 168 -14.64 19.62 11.05
N ALA A 169 -15.21 19.23 12.17
CA ALA A 169 -16.58 19.59 12.53
C ALA A 169 -16.68 21.09 12.83
N LYS A 170 -17.90 21.63 12.71
CA LYS A 170 -18.23 22.98 13.12
C LYS A 170 -17.93 23.20 14.60
N ASN A 171 -17.38 24.38 14.91
CA ASN A 171 -17.17 24.87 16.26
C ASN A 171 -17.48 26.37 16.35
N ASN A 172 -17.26 26.98 17.52
CA ASN A 172 -17.58 28.41 17.75
C ASN A 172 -16.79 29.40 16.88
N LYS A 173 -15.65 28.97 16.31
CA LYS A 173 -14.75 29.82 15.50
C LYS A 173 -14.67 29.39 14.04
N PHE A 174 -15.18 28.21 13.70
CA PHE A 174 -15.04 27.60 12.37
C PHE A 174 -16.35 26.94 11.95
N GLY A 175 -16.81 27.26 10.76
CA GLY A 175 -18.10 26.79 10.23
C GLY A 175 -18.20 25.29 9.94
N GLY A 176 -17.10 24.59 9.98
CA GLY A 176 -16.97 23.16 9.61
C GLY A 176 -16.55 22.99 8.16
N ASP A 177 -15.92 21.86 7.86
CA ASP A 177 -15.61 21.48 6.50
C ASP A 177 -16.89 20.99 5.79
N LEU A 178 -17.02 21.31 4.52
CA LEU A 178 -18.16 20.91 3.69
C LEU A 178 -17.71 19.72 2.82
N ILE A 179 -18.39 18.59 2.99
CA ILE A 179 -18.04 17.35 2.29
C ILE A 179 -19.16 16.94 1.34
N TYR A 180 -18.80 16.78 0.07
CA TYR A 180 -19.71 16.31 -0.97
C TYR A 180 -19.58 14.78 -1.09
N PHE A 181 -20.48 14.04 -0.44
CA PHE A 181 -20.48 12.59 -0.48
C PHE A 181 -21.10 12.04 -1.75
N GLN A 182 -20.52 11.02 -2.32
CA GLN A 182 -21.18 10.28 -3.41
C GLN A 182 -22.47 9.63 -2.90
N GLY A 183 -23.55 9.76 -3.66
CA GLY A 183 -24.87 9.26 -3.25
C GLY A 183 -24.90 7.79 -2.87
N HIS A 184 -24.25 6.91 -3.63
CA HIS A 184 -24.16 5.49 -3.32
C HIS A 184 -23.36 5.15 -2.06
N SER A 185 -22.61 6.09 -1.50
CA SER A 185 -21.90 5.90 -0.22
C SER A 185 -22.73 6.23 1.00
N ALA A 186 -23.97 6.72 0.84
CA ALA A 186 -24.86 7.08 1.94
C ALA A 186 -25.01 5.99 3.04
N PRO A 187 -25.08 4.68 2.72
CA PRO A 187 -25.14 3.64 3.74
C PRO A 187 -24.00 3.71 4.77
N GLY A 188 -22.80 4.01 4.31
CA GLY A 188 -21.65 4.17 5.21
C GLY A 188 -21.75 5.39 6.10
N MET A 189 -22.30 6.49 5.58
CA MET A 189 -22.51 7.72 6.35
C MET A 189 -23.56 7.51 7.44
N TYR A 190 -24.65 6.81 7.13
CA TYR A 190 -25.66 6.45 8.13
C TYR A 190 -25.09 5.49 9.20
N ALA A 191 -24.32 4.49 8.80
CA ALA A 191 -23.67 3.57 9.70
C ALA A 191 -22.68 4.28 10.65
N ARG A 192 -21.92 5.25 10.15
CA ARG A 192 -21.03 6.09 10.96
C ARG A 192 -21.84 6.96 11.93
N ALA A 193 -22.86 7.63 11.45
CA ALA A 193 -23.72 8.49 12.26
C ALA A 193 -24.46 7.70 13.37
N PHE A 194 -24.79 6.44 13.12
CA PHE A 194 -25.32 5.55 14.13
C PHE A 194 -24.33 5.29 15.27
N LEU A 195 -23.07 4.99 14.95
CA LEU A 195 -22.02 4.83 15.98
C LEU A 195 -21.77 6.12 16.76
N GLU A 196 -21.96 7.27 16.14
CA GLU A 196 -21.85 8.58 16.78
C GLU A 196 -23.10 8.98 17.59
N GLY A 197 -24.13 8.15 17.61
CA GLY A 197 -25.39 8.43 18.31
C GLY A 197 -26.28 9.48 17.65
N ARG A 198 -26.02 9.86 16.39
CA ARG A 198 -26.78 10.84 15.62
C ARG A 198 -28.01 10.25 14.93
N ILE A 199 -27.99 8.96 14.71
CA ILE A 199 -29.07 8.17 14.12
C ILE A 199 -29.32 6.97 15.05
N ASN A 200 -30.58 6.59 15.23
CA ASN A 200 -30.95 5.42 16.05
C ASN A 200 -31.28 4.20 15.19
N GLU A 201 -31.47 3.04 15.84
CA GLU A 201 -31.70 1.78 15.13
C GLU A 201 -33.03 1.80 14.33
N LYS A 202 -34.08 2.48 14.83
CA LYS A 202 -35.35 2.59 14.11
C LYS A 202 -35.21 3.34 12.80
N GLU A 203 -34.39 4.39 12.79
CA GLU A 203 -34.07 5.14 11.58
C GLU A 203 -33.27 4.28 10.59
N LEU A 204 -32.29 3.49 11.05
CA LEU A 204 -31.57 2.54 10.18
C LEU A 204 -32.51 1.49 9.57
N ASP A 205 -33.49 1.03 10.32
CA ASP A 205 -34.48 0.05 9.84
C ASP A 205 -35.43 0.63 8.77
N HIS A 206 -35.48 1.96 8.65
CA HIS A 206 -36.22 2.67 7.61
C HIS A 206 -35.32 3.19 6.48
N PHE A 207 -34.23 2.51 6.23
CA PHE A 207 -33.36 2.82 5.11
C PHE A 207 -34.09 2.78 3.79
N ARG A 208 -33.91 3.80 2.93
CA ARG A 208 -34.59 4.00 1.65
C ARG A 208 -36.12 4.08 1.74
N GLN A 209 -36.64 4.55 2.85
CA GLN A 209 -38.07 4.77 3.09
C GLN A 209 -38.35 6.23 3.44
N GLU A 210 -37.72 7.14 2.71
CA GLU A 210 -37.79 8.58 2.92
C GLU A 210 -39.19 9.18 2.86
N VAL A 211 -40.14 8.50 2.22
CA VAL A 211 -41.54 8.88 2.18
C VAL A 211 -42.27 8.65 3.50
N LYS A 212 -41.68 7.88 4.41
CA LYS A 212 -42.19 7.63 5.75
C LYS A 212 -41.55 8.59 6.76
N PRO A 213 -42.30 9.02 7.80
CA PRO A 213 -41.72 9.82 8.87
C PRO A 213 -40.51 9.10 9.51
N GLY A 214 -39.36 9.77 9.57
CA GLY A 214 -38.12 9.22 10.12
C GLY A 214 -37.39 8.22 9.21
N GLY A 215 -37.79 8.11 7.95
CA GLY A 215 -37.09 7.31 6.94
C GLY A 215 -35.79 7.95 6.52
N LEU A 216 -34.77 7.12 6.31
CA LEU A 216 -33.49 7.57 5.75
C LEU A 216 -33.58 7.69 4.24
N SER A 217 -33.11 8.80 3.70
CA SER A 217 -33.13 9.04 2.26
C SER A 217 -32.20 8.06 1.52
N SER A 218 -32.62 7.64 0.32
CA SER A 218 -31.84 6.77 -0.56
C SER A 218 -30.49 7.38 -0.94
N TYR A 219 -30.50 8.71 -1.15
CA TYR A 219 -29.33 9.52 -1.45
C TYR A 219 -29.32 10.76 -0.56
N PRO A 220 -28.17 11.42 -0.36
CA PRO A 220 -28.09 12.69 0.33
C PRO A 220 -29.09 13.70 -0.22
N HIS A 221 -29.99 14.23 0.63
CA HIS A 221 -30.97 15.21 0.23
C HIS A 221 -31.35 16.12 1.41
N PRO A 222 -30.96 17.42 1.38
CA PRO A 222 -31.20 18.34 2.48
C PRO A 222 -32.69 18.55 2.82
N TRP A 223 -33.59 18.46 1.83
CA TRP A 223 -35.01 18.62 2.09
C TRP A 223 -35.62 17.42 2.81
N LEU A 224 -35.11 16.19 2.53
CA LEU A 224 -35.57 14.99 3.21
C LEU A 224 -34.93 14.83 4.60
N MET A 225 -33.68 15.25 4.74
CA MET A 225 -32.94 15.19 6.00
C MET A 225 -32.17 16.49 6.27
N PRO A 226 -32.88 17.60 6.62
CA PRO A 226 -32.29 18.95 6.66
C PRO A 226 -31.27 19.14 7.78
N LYS A 227 -31.30 18.30 8.82
CA LYS A 227 -30.33 18.34 9.93
C LYS A 227 -29.13 17.41 9.70
N PHE A 228 -29.13 16.65 8.60
CA PHE A 228 -28.12 15.64 8.32
C PHE A 228 -27.31 15.93 7.06
N TRP A 229 -27.98 16.22 5.95
CA TRP A 229 -27.33 16.46 4.67
C TRP A 229 -27.21 17.95 4.36
N GLN A 230 -26.04 18.38 3.87
CA GLN A 230 -25.81 19.75 3.43
C GLN A 230 -26.02 19.92 1.93
N PHE A 231 -25.73 18.88 1.15
CA PHE A 231 -25.83 18.89 -0.32
C PHE A 231 -26.73 17.77 -0.82
N PRO A 232 -27.52 18.01 -1.87
CA PRO A 232 -28.14 16.94 -2.62
C PRO A 232 -27.07 16.28 -3.50
N THR A 233 -26.97 14.97 -3.45
CA THR A 233 -26.09 14.22 -4.34
C THR A 233 -26.85 13.06 -4.94
N VAL A 234 -26.60 12.81 -6.21
CA VAL A 234 -27.13 11.66 -6.94
C VAL A 234 -25.95 10.85 -7.49
N SER A 235 -26.22 9.60 -7.78
CA SER A 235 -25.25 8.77 -8.47
C SER A 235 -25.49 8.86 -9.95
N MET A 236 -24.53 9.39 -10.63
CA MET A 236 -24.44 9.31 -12.08
C MET A 236 -23.14 8.68 -12.45
#